data_7ba9cbb6af88167d01e3d02972189a97
#
_entry.id   7ba9cbb6af88167d01e3d02972189a97
#
_cell.length_a   1.000
_cell.length_b   1.000
_cell.length_c   1.000
_cell.angle_alpha   90.00
_cell.angle_beta   90.00
_cell.angle_gamma   90.00
#
_symmetry.space_group_name_H-M   'P 1'
#
loop_
_entity.id
_entity.type
_entity.pdbx_description
1 polymer ?
#
loop_
_entity_poly.entity_id
_entity_poly.type
_entity_poly.pdbx_seq_one_letter_code
_entity_poly.pdbx_strand_id
1 'polypeptide(L)'
;AQGDRFVMLKDDEGHMALEIRLPKGKTLPEYAVKYRIPVEEVPGGEELLRISRSGTEPVISISSNSVTLDEWVGKAFPDFKVTDTTGRVWTKTDILGKPFVLNYWHTGCRPCIKEMPDLNEWMKICPDVTYFSTTWNTADQIKKIVENRPFLFTHIADDLFFFNLFKVQVTPTTLLVDKKGIIRYWEEGTSESKRAYLLDRLKELSAE
;
A
#
# COMPACT_ATOMS: atom_id res chain seq x y z
N ALA A 1 -16.19 8.64 34.30
CA ALA A 1 -14.98 7.99 33.79
C ALA A 1 -15.24 7.63 32.34
N GLN A 2 -14.64 8.35 31.40
CA GLN A 2 -14.63 7.94 30.00
C GLN A 2 -13.71 6.73 29.90
N GLY A 3 -14.33 5.56 29.68
CA GLY A 3 -13.60 4.32 29.51
C GLY A 3 -12.74 4.32 28.26
N ASP A 4 -11.63 3.58 28.30
CA ASP A 4 -10.78 3.35 27.15
C ASP A 4 -11.63 2.79 25.99
N ARG A 5 -11.50 3.35 24.81
CA ARG A 5 -12.23 2.87 23.63
C ARG A 5 -11.37 1.83 22.92
N PHE A 6 -11.89 0.61 22.91
CA PHE A 6 -11.34 -0.49 22.14
C PHE A 6 -12.20 -0.68 20.89
N VAL A 7 -11.57 -0.75 19.74
CA VAL A 7 -12.22 -1.12 18.49
C VAL A 7 -11.60 -2.42 18.03
N MET A 8 -12.41 -3.47 17.98
CA MET A 8 -12.03 -4.73 17.36
C MET A 8 -12.19 -4.57 15.85
N LEU A 9 -11.09 -4.63 15.15
CA LEU A 9 -11.05 -4.63 13.69
C LEU A 9 -10.82 -6.06 13.23
N LYS A 10 -11.54 -6.46 12.22
CA LYS A 10 -11.28 -7.70 11.50
C LYS A 10 -10.69 -7.31 10.16
N ASP A 11 -9.47 -7.74 9.87
CA ASP A 11 -8.91 -7.55 8.56
C ASP A 11 -9.60 -8.45 7.52
N ASP A 12 -9.32 -8.22 6.24
CA ASP A 12 -9.95 -8.97 5.15
C ASP A 12 -9.53 -10.45 5.11
N GLU A 13 -8.48 -10.83 5.84
CA GLU A 13 -8.03 -12.22 6.03
C GLU A 13 -8.68 -12.90 7.23
N GLY A 14 -9.50 -12.16 7.98
CA GLY A 14 -10.20 -12.65 9.16
C GLY A 14 -9.38 -12.61 10.45
N HIS A 15 -8.17 -12.02 10.42
CA HIS A 15 -7.39 -11.78 11.62
C HIS A 15 -8.01 -10.68 12.44
N MET A 16 -8.00 -10.88 13.76
CA MET A 16 -8.52 -9.88 14.69
C MET A 16 -7.41 -8.90 15.05
N ALA A 17 -7.62 -7.63 14.77
CA ALA A 17 -6.78 -6.54 15.24
C ALA A 17 -7.50 -5.76 16.33
N LEU A 18 -6.79 -5.38 17.38
CA LEU A 18 -7.28 -4.50 18.43
C LEU A 18 -6.71 -3.11 18.24
N GLU A 19 -7.57 -2.16 17.95
CA GLU A 19 -7.21 -0.74 17.91
C GLU A 19 -7.48 -0.12 19.28
N ILE A 20 -6.46 0.43 19.89
CA ILE A 20 -6.57 1.16 21.16
C ILE A 20 -6.31 2.62 20.87
N ARG A 21 -7.33 3.48 21.09
CA ARG A 21 -7.12 4.93 21.05
C ARG A 21 -6.66 5.40 22.41
N LEU A 22 -5.45 5.93 22.45
CA LEU A 22 -4.90 6.53 23.65
C LEU A 22 -5.60 7.89 23.91
N PRO A 23 -6.13 8.12 25.13
CA PRO A 23 -6.64 9.43 25.48
C PRO A 23 -5.54 10.50 25.41
N LYS A 24 -5.93 11.72 25.04
CA LYS A 24 -5.02 12.85 24.96
C LYS A 24 -4.23 13.02 26.26
N GLY A 25 -2.91 13.07 26.16
CA GLY A 25 -2.00 13.24 27.31
C GLY A 25 -1.63 11.95 28.05
N LYS A 26 -2.06 10.77 27.55
CA LYS A 26 -1.59 9.48 28.06
C LYS A 26 -0.41 8.97 27.23
N THR A 27 0.59 8.44 27.92
CA THR A 27 1.77 7.86 27.27
C THR A 27 1.60 6.37 27.03
N LEU A 28 2.19 5.86 25.99
CA LEU A 28 2.18 4.44 25.66
C LEU A 28 2.65 3.52 26.79
N PRO A 29 3.73 3.86 27.57
CA PRO A 29 4.17 3.05 28.71
C PRO A 29 3.09 2.82 29.77
N GLU A 30 2.24 3.81 30.07
CA GLU A 30 1.14 3.63 31.04
C GLU A 30 0.12 2.60 30.56
N TYR A 31 -0.20 2.62 29.27
CA TYR A 31 -1.09 1.62 28.66
C TYR A 31 -0.43 0.26 28.57
N ALA A 32 0.86 0.19 28.24
CA ALA A 32 1.59 -1.06 28.19
C ALA A 32 1.60 -1.79 29.53
N VAL A 33 1.82 -1.08 30.64
CA VAL A 33 1.76 -1.64 31.99
C VAL A 33 0.35 -2.13 32.29
N LYS A 34 -0.67 -1.33 31.99
CA LYS A 34 -2.08 -1.67 32.24
C LYS A 34 -2.50 -2.95 31.50
N TYR A 35 -2.08 -3.10 30.26
CA TYR A 35 -2.50 -4.23 29.42
C TYR A 35 -1.42 -5.29 29.22
N ARG A 36 -0.28 -5.20 29.91
CA ARG A 36 0.87 -6.12 29.82
C ARG A 36 1.39 -6.28 28.39
N ILE A 37 1.47 -5.17 27.68
CA ILE A 37 2.02 -5.12 26.33
C ILE A 37 3.52 -4.88 26.44
N PRO A 38 4.40 -5.74 25.87
CA PRO A 38 5.81 -5.49 25.81
C PRO A 38 6.07 -4.28 24.88
N VAL A 39 6.78 -3.25 25.39
CA VAL A 39 7.06 -2.00 24.65
C VAL A 39 8.54 -1.75 24.62
N GLU A 40 9.07 -1.53 23.41
CA GLU A 40 10.31 -0.81 23.20
C GLU A 40 9.96 0.67 22.95
N GLU A 41 10.70 1.59 23.54
CA GLU A 41 10.37 3.02 23.66
C GLU A 41 9.80 3.66 22.39
N VAL A 42 8.68 4.38 22.55
CA VAL A 42 8.07 5.20 21.50
C VAL A 42 7.96 6.65 21.98
N PRO A 43 8.44 7.63 21.19
CA PRO A 43 8.32 9.05 21.53
C PRO A 43 6.87 9.53 21.50
N GLY A 44 6.48 10.36 22.46
CA GLY A 44 5.10 10.77 22.71
C GLY A 44 4.36 11.50 21.58
N GLY A 45 3.07 11.22 21.48
CA GLY A 45 2.08 11.79 20.56
C GLY A 45 0.72 11.11 20.74
N GLU A 46 -0.33 11.56 20.03
CA GLU A 46 -1.57 10.80 19.89
C GLU A 46 -1.28 9.62 18.97
N GLU A 47 -1.01 8.44 19.52
CA GLU A 47 -0.63 7.28 18.75
C GLU A 47 -1.73 6.22 18.74
N LEU A 48 -1.93 5.64 17.57
CA LEU A 48 -2.82 4.54 17.34
C LEU A 48 -2.04 3.24 17.54
N LEU A 49 -2.31 2.53 18.62
CA LEU A 49 -1.73 1.21 18.86
C LEU A 49 -2.57 0.16 18.12
N ARG A 50 -2.00 -0.48 17.13
CA ARG A 50 -2.62 -1.59 16.43
C ARG A 50 -1.98 -2.89 16.88
N ILE A 51 -2.77 -3.77 17.48
CA ILE A 51 -2.35 -5.11 17.86
C ILE A 51 -2.99 -6.08 16.88
N SER A 52 -2.17 -6.69 16.06
CA SER A 52 -2.60 -7.80 15.19
C SER A 52 -2.07 -9.12 15.71
N ARG A 53 -2.82 -10.19 15.54
CA ARG A 53 -2.33 -11.55 15.79
C ARG A 53 -2.00 -12.20 14.46
N SER A 54 -0.74 -12.53 14.26
CA SER A 54 -0.29 -13.42 13.21
C SER A 54 0.23 -14.69 13.89
N GLY A 55 -0.50 -15.78 13.75
CA GLY A 55 -0.15 -17.03 14.44
C GLY A 55 -0.41 -16.99 15.95
N THR A 56 0.49 -17.55 16.75
CA THR A 56 0.39 -17.68 18.22
C THR A 56 0.94 -16.47 18.99
N GLU A 57 1.66 -15.57 18.33
CA GLU A 57 2.28 -14.39 18.95
C GLU A 57 1.56 -13.10 18.52
N PRO A 58 1.26 -12.18 19.47
CA PRO A 58 0.74 -10.87 19.11
C PRO A 58 1.84 -10.04 18.45
N VAL A 59 1.58 -9.57 17.24
CA VAL A 59 2.43 -8.58 16.59
C VAL A 59 1.87 -7.20 16.91
N ILE A 60 2.64 -6.40 17.64
CA ILE A 60 2.28 -5.03 17.96
C ILE A 60 2.93 -4.14 16.89
N SER A 61 2.12 -3.58 16.00
CA SER A 61 2.57 -2.52 15.13
C SER A 61 2.13 -1.18 15.72
N ILE A 62 3.07 -0.32 16.02
CA ILE A 62 2.80 1.05 16.41
C ILE A 62 2.78 1.85 15.12
N SER A 63 1.59 2.26 14.72
CA SER A 63 1.46 3.26 13.69
C SER A 63 1.66 4.62 14.37
N SER A 64 2.92 5.10 14.42
CA SER A 64 3.12 6.54 14.56
C SER A 64 2.33 7.20 13.45
N ASN A 65 1.61 8.27 13.79
CA ASN A 65 0.86 9.11 12.85
C ASN A 65 1.37 8.91 11.44
N SER A 66 0.50 8.39 10.57
CA SER A 66 0.80 8.19 9.18
C SER A 66 1.87 9.19 8.72
N VAL A 67 3.02 8.70 8.30
CA VAL A 67 3.80 9.46 7.33
C VAL A 67 2.76 9.79 6.29
N THR A 68 2.27 11.00 6.34
CA THR A 68 1.06 11.40 5.67
C THR A 68 1.25 11.07 4.21
N LEU A 69 0.25 10.42 3.60
CA LEU A 69 0.14 10.22 2.15
C LEU A 69 0.57 11.47 1.37
N ASP A 70 0.35 12.64 1.96
CA ASP A 70 0.78 13.95 1.47
C ASP A 70 2.31 14.14 1.40
N GLU A 71 3.11 13.34 2.12
CA GLU A 71 4.56 13.57 2.11
C GLU A 71 5.21 13.28 0.75
N TRP A 72 4.67 12.34 -0.01
CA TRP A 72 5.20 11.96 -1.32
C TRP A 72 4.51 12.64 -2.50
N VAL A 73 3.27 13.08 -2.34
CA VAL A 73 2.54 13.79 -3.39
C VAL A 73 3.22 15.12 -3.69
N GLY A 74 3.47 15.39 -4.96
CA GLY A 74 4.20 16.57 -5.43
C GLY A 74 5.71 16.40 -5.48
N LYS A 75 6.28 15.28 -4.96
CA LYS A 75 7.71 14.99 -5.03
C LYS A 75 8.06 14.14 -6.26
N ALA A 76 9.31 14.26 -6.68
CA ALA A 76 9.83 13.39 -7.72
C ALA A 76 9.89 11.94 -7.22
N PHE A 77 9.43 11.01 -8.06
CA PHE A 77 9.60 9.58 -7.82
C PHE A 77 11.10 9.27 -7.71
N PRO A 78 11.55 8.59 -6.67
CA PRO A 78 12.96 8.30 -6.45
C PRO A 78 13.58 7.48 -7.57
N ASP A 79 14.91 7.50 -7.67
CA ASP A 79 15.63 6.62 -8.58
C ASP A 79 15.46 5.16 -8.12
N PHE A 80 15.29 4.28 -9.09
CA PHE A 80 15.12 2.86 -8.83
C PHE A 80 15.77 1.99 -9.90
N LYS A 81 16.01 0.75 -9.53
CA LYS A 81 16.38 -0.33 -10.44
C LYS A 81 15.70 -1.60 -9.94
N VAL A 82 14.75 -2.11 -10.71
CA VAL A 82 13.98 -3.31 -10.39
C VAL A 82 13.93 -4.25 -11.60
N THR A 83 13.66 -5.52 -11.33
CA THR A 83 13.54 -6.53 -12.40
C THR A 83 12.12 -7.09 -12.38
N ASP A 84 11.47 -7.14 -13.53
CA ASP A 84 10.16 -7.73 -13.65
C ASP A 84 10.21 -9.28 -13.75
N THR A 85 9.04 -9.91 -13.70
CA THR A 85 8.91 -11.38 -13.77
C THR A 85 9.35 -11.99 -15.11
N THR A 86 9.61 -11.17 -16.13
CA THR A 86 10.17 -11.61 -17.42
C THR A 86 11.70 -11.52 -17.47
N GLY A 87 12.32 -10.94 -16.44
CA GLY A 87 13.76 -10.71 -16.37
C GLY A 87 14.19 -9.35 -16.93
N ARG A 88 13.27 -8.51 -17.38
CA ARG A 88 13.59 -7.15 -17.84
C ARG A 88 13.92 -6.26 -16.65
N VAL A 89 15.03 -5.54 -16.76
CA VAL A 89 15.42 -4.50 -15.80
C VAL A 89 14.74 -3.18 -16.17
N TRP A 90 14.16 -2.54 -15.17
CA TRP A 90 13.52 -1.24 -15.28
C TRP A 90 14.23 -0.21 -14.38
N THR A 91 14.40 0.97 -14.89
CA THR A 91 14.95 2.14 -14.20
C THR A 91 14.02 3.33 -14.37
N LYS A 92 14.25 4.39 -13.59
CA LYS A 92 13.49 5.63 -13.75
C LYS A 92 13.54 6.18 -15.17
N THR A 93 14.68 6.06 -15.84
CA THR A 93 14.86 6.55 -17.22
C THR A 93 13.93 5.85 -18.22
N ASP A 94 13.59 4.57 -17.97
CA ASP A 94 12.72 3.80 -18.87
C ASP A 94 11.26 4.24 -18.81
N ILE A 95 10.86 4.95 -17.75
CA ILE A 95 9.47 5.36 -17.52
C ILE A 95 9.22 6.86 -17.67
N LEU A 96 10.28 7.69 -17.81
CA LEU A 96 10.11 9.12 -18.06
C LEU A 96 9.49 9.38 -19.43
N GLY A 97 8.71 10.46 -19.52
CA GLY A 97 8.01 10.86 -20.75
C GLY A 97 6.61 10.28 -20.91
N LYS A 98 6.22 9.33 -20.07
CA LYS A 98 4.86 8.78 -19.98
C LYS A 98 4.41 8.74 -18.53
N PRO A 99 3.13 8.95 -18.24
CA PRO A 99 2.62 8.65 -16.91
C PRO A 99 2.78 7.17 -16.58
N PHE A 100 2.89 6.84 -15.29
CA PHE A 100 2.86 5.44 -14.88
C PHE A 100 2.01 5.23 -13.63
N VAL A 101 1.52 4.02 -13.50
CA VAL A 101 0.79 3.50 -12.35
C VAL A 101 1.68 2.51 -11.63
N LEU A 102 1.76 2.60 -10.30
CA LEU A 102 2.37 1.58 -9.45
C LEU A 102 1.33 1.10 -8.44
N ASN A 103 0.93 -0.16 -8.57
CA ASN A 103 -0.05 -0.80 -7.68
C ASN A 103 0.65 -1.80 -6.77
N TYR A 104 0.48 -1.64 -5.47
CA TYR A 104 1.00 -2.54 -4.43
C TYR A 104 -0.06 -3.56 -4.06
N TRP A 105 0.32 -4.82 -4.07
CA TRP A 105 -0.57 -5.92 -3.76
C TRP A 105 0.16 -7.12 -3.18
N HIS A 106 -0.57 -8.17 -2.78
CA HIS A 106 -0.01 -9.47 -2.46
C HIS A 106 -1.02 -10.59 -2.72
N THR A 107 -0.53 -11.82 -2.81
CA THR A 107 -1.35 -12.98 -3.23
C THR A 107 -2.46 -13.34 -2.24
N GLY A 108 -2.36 -12.95 -0.98
CA GLY A 108 -3.40 -13.13 0.04
C GLY A 108 -4.38 -11.94 0.15
N CYS A 109 -4.15 -10.87 -0.62
CA CYS A 109 -4.97 -9.66 -0.56
C CYS A 109 -6.24 -9.81 -1.40
N ARG A 110 -7.35 -10.20 -0.78
CA ARG A 110 -8.64 -10.39 -1.48
C ARG A 110 -9.13 -9.10 -2.18
N PRO A 111 -9.10 -7.90 -1.54
CA PRO A 111 -9.50 -6.66 -2.23
C PRO A 111 -8.61 -6.36 -3.43
N CYS A 112 -7.30 -6.61 -3.35
CA CYS A 112 -6.38 -6.43 -4.47
C CYS A 112 -6.77 -7.31 -5.67
N ILE A 113 -7.04 -8.60 -5.41
CA ILE A 113 -7.45 -9.54 -6.46
C ILE A 113 -8.79 -9.13 -7.07
N LYS A 114 -9.70 -8.59 -6.25
CA LYS A 114 -11.02 -8.15 -6.70
C LYS A 114 -10.96 -6.94 -7.64
N GLU A 115 -10.00 -6.05 -7.47
CA GLU A 115 -9.87 -4.85 -8.33
C GLU A 115 -9.13 -5.09 -9.66
N MET A 116 -8.38 -6.20 -9.80
CA MET A 116 -7.57 -6.48 -10.99
C MET A 116 -8.32 -6.34 -12.33
N PRO A 117 -9.58 -6.83 -12.48
CA PRO A 117 -10.32 -6.63 -13.71
C PRO A 117 -10.53 -5.16 -14.07
N ASP A 118 -10.84 -4.32 -13.07
CA ASP A 118 -11.04 -2.88 -13.30
C ASP A 118 -9.73 -2.20 -13.68
N LEU A 119 -8.62 -2.57 -13.03
CA LEU A 119 -7.28 -2.06 -13.36
C LEU A 119 -6.83 -2.48 -14.77
N ASN A 120 -7.20 -3.68 -15.22
CA ASN A 120 -6.94 -4.10 -16.60
C ASN A 120 -7.70 -3.25 -17.62
N GLU A 121 -8.91 -2.79 -17.30
CA GLU A 121 -9.65 -1.86 -18.16
C GLU A 121 -8.96 -0.49 -18.28
N TRP A 122 -8.25 -0.04 -17.24
CA TRP A 122 -7.46 1.20 -17.33
C TRP A 122 -6.42 1.15 -18.45
N MET A 123 -5.80 -0.02 -18.67
CA MET A 123 -4.82 -0.19 -19.76
C MET A 123 -5.44 0.01 -21.14
N LYS A 124 -6.72 -0.33 -21.31
CA LYS A 124 -7.45 -0.10 -22.57
C LYS A 124 -7.86 1.36 -22.73
N ILE A 125 -8.22 2.02 -21.63
CA ILE A 125 -8.68 3.40 -21.62
C ILE A 125 -7.51 4.38 -21.76
N CYS A 126 -6.38 4.08 -21.12
CA CYS A 126 -5.17 4.89 -21.13
C CYS A 126 -3.96 4.06 -21.63
N PRO A 127 -3.88 3.74 -22.94
CA PRO A 127 -2.86 2.81 -23.47
C PRO A 127 -1.43 3.39 -23.45
N ASP A 128 -1.28 4.71 -23.35
CA ASP A 128 0.02 5.40 -23.32
C ASP A 128 0.63 5.51 -21.92
N VAL A 129 0.03 4.86 -20.94
CA VAL A 129 0.50 4.79 -19.55
C VAL A 129 1.32 3.52 -19.34
N THR A 130 2.37 3.58 -18.53
CA THR A 130 3.10 2.39 -18.08
C THR A 130 2.48 1.86 -16.80
N TYR A 131 2.22 0.55 -16.73
CA TYR A 131 1.53 -0.07 -15.61
C TYR A 131 2.42 -1.09 -14.92
N PHE A 132 2.74 -0.83 -13.65
CA PHE A 132 3.49 -1.72 -12.77
C PHE A 132 2.61 -2.21 -11.63
N SER A 133 2.80 -3.47 -11.28
CA SER A 133 2.37 -4.01 -10.00
C SER A 133 3.58 -4.52 -9.22
N THR A 134 3.61 -4.29 -7.93
CA THR A 134 4.70 -4.70 -7.06
C THR A 134 4.19 -5.50 -5.88
N THR A 135 4.93 -6.55 -5.52
CA THR A 135 4.60 -7.46 -4.42
C THR A 135 5.85 -8.13 -3.87
N TRP A 136 5.83 -8.43 -2.57
CA TRP A 136 6.86 -9.26 -1.94
C TRP A 136 6.75 -10.76 -2.27
N ASN A 137 5.69 -11.16 -2.97
CA ASN A 137 5.51 -12.55 -3.39
C ASN A 137 6.45 -12.92 -4.53
N THR A 138 6.82 -14.20 -4.59
CA THR A 138 7.66 -14.72 -5.67
C THR A 138 6.93 -14.73 -7.01
N ALA A 139 7.69 -14.78 -8.12
CA ALA A 139 7.12 -14.91 -9.46
C ALA A 139 6.19 -16.13 -9.60
N ASP A 140 6.53 -17.26 -8.98
CA ASP A 140 5.69 -18.47 -9.00
C ASP A 140 4.38 -18.28 -8.22
N GLN A 141 4.40 -17.53 -7.12
CA GLN A 141 3.18 -17.21 -6.37
C GLN A 141 2.28 -16.26 -7.16
N ILE A 142 2.86 -15.25 -7.81
CA ILE A 142 2.14 -14.36 -8.73
C ILE A 142 1.47 -15.18 -9.83
N LYS A 143 2.23 -16.02 -10.50
CA LYS A 143 1.76 -16.87 -11.60
C LYS A 143 0.52 -17.67 -11.24
N LYS A 144 0.49 -18.31 -10.06
CA LYS A 144 -0.66 -19.07 -9.56
C LYS A 144 -1.93 -18.25 -9.45
N ILE A 145 -1.81 -16.95 -9.13
CA ILE A 145 -2.97 -16.05 -9.04
C ILE A 145 -3.40 -15.61 -10.44
N VAL A 146 -2.45 -15.11 -11.25
CA VAL A 146 -2.78 -14.46 -12.54
C VAL A 146 -3.24 -15.44 -13.61
N GLU A 147 -2.91 -16.74 -13.51
CA GLU A 147 -3.45 -17.79 -14.37
C GLU A 147 -4.97 -17.92 -14.25
N ASN A 148 -5.53 -17.70 -13.07
CA ASN A 148 -6.96 -17.81 -12.80
C ASN A 148 -7.65 -16.43 -12.68
N ARG A 149 -6.90 -15.39 -12.43
CA ARG A 149 -7.36 -14.01 -12.23
C ARG A 149 -6.39 -13.09 -12.98
N PRO A 150 -6.55 -12.91 -14.31
CA PRO A 150 -5.61 -12.14 -15.11
C PRO A 150 -5.37 -10.73 -14.54
N PHE A 151 -4.10 -10.40 -14.35
CA PHE A 151 -3.65 -9.07 -14.02
C PHE A 151 -2.53 -8.69 -14.99
N LEU A 152 -2.83 -7.76 -15.90
CA LEU A 152 -2.03 -7.51 -17.10
C LEU A 152 -0.89 -6.51 -16.89
N PHE A 153 -0.72 -5.99 -15.69
CA PHE A 153 0.37 -5.09 -15.34
C PHE A 153 1.72 -5.80 -15.42
N THR A 154 2.78 -5.04 -15.63
CA THR A 154 4.15 -5.54 -15.49
C THR A 154 4.42 -5.84 -14.01
N HIS A 155 4.70 -7.10 -13.69
CA HIS A 155 4.85 -7.55 -12.31
C HIS A 155 6.30 -7.46 -11.84
N ILE A 156 6.52 -6.82 -10.69
CA ILE A 156 7.78 -6.81 -9.96
C ILE A 156 7.61 -7.73 -8.76
N ALA A 157 8.28 -8.88 -8.81
CA ALA A 157 8.22 -9.92 -7.79
C ALA A 157 9.35 -9.77 -6.76
N ASP A 158 9.19 -10.41 -5.59
CA ASP A 158 10.18 -10.44 -4.50
C ASP A 158 10.62 -9.02 -4.10
N ASP A 159 9.72 -8.04 -4.25
CA ASP A 159 10.04 -6.64 -4.09
C ASP A 159 9.79 -6.17 -2.65
N LEU A 160 10.88 -5.90 -1.95
CA LEU A 160 10.87 -5.15 -0.70
C LEU A 160 11.36 -3.71 -0.90
N PHE A 161 11.91 -3.38 -2.08
CA PHE A 161 12.50 -2.06 -2.31
C PHE A 161 11.42 -0.98 -2.29
N PHE A 162 10.39 -1.07 -3.15
CA PHE A 162 9.33 -0.08 -3.20
C PHE A 162 8.49 -0.07 -1.91
N PHE A 163 8.23 -1.25 -1.31
CA PHE A 163 7.51 -1.31 -0.03
C PHE A 163 8.25 -0.57 1.09
N ASN A 164 9.56 -0.77 1.21
CA ASN A 164 10.38 -0.10 2.23
C ASN A 164 10.58 1.38 1.91
N LEU A 165 10.82 1.73 0.64
CA LEU A 165 11.05 3.10 0.19
C LEU A 165 9.87 4.01 0.55
N PHE A 166 8.66 3.56 0.26
CA PHE A 166 7.44 4.30 0.49
C PHE A 166 6.73 3.94 1.79
N LYS A 167 7.29 3.01 2.58
CA LYS A 167 6.72 2.53 3.85
C LYS A 167 5.26 2.08 3.71
N VAL A 168 4.94 1.41 2.60
CA VAL A 168 3.59 0.93 2.32
C VAL A 168 3.18 -0.13 3.34
N GLN A 169 2.10 0.11 4.05
CA GLN A 169 1.58 -0.76 5.10
C GLN A 169 0.20 -1.33 4.77
N VAL A 170 -0.48 -0.74 3.81
CA VAL A 170 -1.83 -1.11 3.40
C VAL A 170 -1.80 -1.56 1.94
N THR A 171 -2.51 -2.65 1.62
CA THR A 171 -2.74 -3.09 0.25
C THR A 171 -4.23 -3.29 0.00
N PRO A 172 -4.71 -2.99 -1.22
CA PRO A 172 -3.93 -2.37 -2.29
C PRO A 172 -3.57 -0.92 -1.98
N THR A 173 -2.46 -0.46 -2.52
CA THR A 173 -2.09 0.96 -2.60
C THR A 173 -1.74 1.29 -4.03
N THR A 174 -2.25 2.39 -4.57
CA THR A 174 -2.02 2.78 -5.95
C THR A 174 -1.48 4.20 -6.04
N LEU A 175 -0.34 4.35 -6.74
CA LEU A 175 0.29 5.62 -7.04
C LEU A 175 0.09 5.95 -8.52
N LEU A 176 -0.19 7.23 -8.80
CA LEU A 176 -0.13 7.78 -10.16
C LEU A 176 1.02 8.79 -10.24
N VAL A 177 1.87 8.62 -11.22
CA VAL A 177 3.04 9.46 -11.46
C VAL A 177 2.94 10.05 -12.86
N ASP A 178 3.21 11.36 -12.98
CA ASP A 178 3.10 12.04 -14.27
C ASP A 178 4.32 11.78 -15.17
N LYS A 179 4.27 12.25 -16.43
CA LYS A 179 5.33 12.08 -17.42
C LYS A 179 6.66 12.74 -17.04
N LYS A 180 6.67 13.65 -16.06
CA LYS A 180 7.87 14.27 -15.50
C LYS A 180 8.46 13.47 -14.35
N GLY A 181 7.78 12.39 -13.96
CA GLY A 181 8.17 11.55 -12.82
C GLY A 181 7.78 12.15 -11.47
N ILE A 182 6.77 13.00 -11.41
CA ILE A 182 6.24 13.56 -10.16
C ILE A 182 5.07 12.70 -9.67
N ILE A 183 5.08 12.30 -8.41
CA ILE A 183 3.97 11.59 -7.78
C ILE A 183 2.80 12.57 -7.64
N ARG A 184 1.70 12.29 -8.31
CA ARG A 184 0.54 13.18 -8.35
C ARG A 184 -0.60 12.70 -7.46
N TYR A 185 -0.76 11.39 -7.37
CA TYR A 185 -1.84 10.79 -6.57
C TYR A 185 -1.34 9.54 -5.87
N TRP A 186 -1.86 9.35 -4.67
CA TRP A 186 -1.60 8.21 -3.81
C TRP A 186 -2.91 7.80 -3.14
N GLU A 187 -3.34 6.56 -3.28
CA GLU A 187 -4.58 6.07 -2.69
C GLU A 187 -4.36 4.72 -2.01
N GLU A 188 -4.71 4.64 -0.74
CA GLU A 188 -4.67 3.40 0.05
C GLU A 188 -6.04 2.75 0.11
N GLY A 189 -6.05 1.40 0.04
CA GLY A 189 -7.27 0.62 -0.05
C GLY A 189 -7.98 0.81 -1.39
N THR A 190 -9.09 0.10 -1.58
CA THR A 190 -9.86 0.16 -2.82
C THR A 190 -11.35 0.22 -2.55
N SER A 191 -12.04 0.97 -3.39
CA SER A 191 -13.49 0.97 -3.54
C SER A 191 -13.81 1.36 -4.98
N GLU A 192 -15.04 1.15 -5.41
CA GLU A 192 -15.48 1.58 -6.75
C GLU A 192 -15.26 3.08 -6.97
N SER A 193 -15.62 3.90 -5.98
CA SER A 193 -15.41 5.36 -6.04
C SER A 193 -13.94 5.77 -6.09
N LYS A 194 -13.06 5.10 -5.34
CA LYS A 194 -11.62 5.34 -5.38
C LYS A 194 -11.02 4.98 -6.75
N ARG A 195 -11.41 3.83 -7.30
CA ARG A 195 -10.95 3.42 -8.64
C ARG A 195 -11.43 4.36 -9.74
N ALA A 196 -12.71 4.79 -9.67
CA ALA A 196 -13.25 5.78 -10.61
C ALA A 196 -12.49 7.11 -10.51
N TYR A 197 -12.26 7.59 -9.30
CA TYR A 197 -11.48 8.81 -9.06
C TYR A 197 -10.07 8.72 -9.65
N LEU A 198 -9.33 7.65 -9.33
CA LEU A 198 -7.97 7.46 -9.85
C LEU A 198 -7.94 7.35 -11.38
N LEU A 199 -8.92 6.67 -11.98
CA LEU A 199 -9.02 6.57 -13.44
C LEU A 199 -9.22 7.93 -14.10
N ASP A 200 -10.07 8.79 -13.52
CA ASP A 200 -10.27 10.14 -14.05
C ASP A 200 -8.99 10.99 -13.93
N ARG A 201 -8.27 10.88 -12.81
CA ARG A 201 -6.96 11.53 -12.65
C ARG A 201 -5.93 10.98 -13.65
N LEU A 202 -5.93 9.67 -13.90
CA LEU A 202 -5.02 9.04 -14.87
C LEU A 202 -5.29 9.51 -16.30
N LYS A 203 -6.56 9.68 -16.68
CA LYS A 203 -6.93 10.26 -18.00
C LYS A 203 -6.39 11.69 -18.14
N GLU A 204 -6.49 12.51 -17.10
CA GLU A 204 -5.93 13.87 -17.09
C GLU A 204 -4.41 13.84 -17.30
N LEU A 205 -3.69 13.01 -16.53
CA LEU A 205 -2.23 12.87 -16.66
C LEU A 205 -1.80 12.32 -18.02
N SER A 206 -2.63 11.46 -18.63
CA SER A 206 -2.38 10.91 -19.96
C SER A 206 -2.60 11.92 -21.08
N ALA A 207 -3.40 12.95 -20.83
CA ALA A 207 -3.69 14.02 -21.80
C ALA A 207 -2.73 15.22 -21.71
N GLU A 208 -1.93 15.33 -20.63
CA GLU A 208 -0.88 16.37 -20.48
C GLU A 208 0.27 16.16 -21.46
#